data_1fafa4e381553cac055bb68526f4016c
#
_entry.id   1fafa4e381553cac055bb68526f4016c
#
_cell.length_a   1.000
_cell.length_b   1.000
_cell.length_c   1.000
_cell.angle_alpha   90.00
_cell.angle_beta   90.00
_cell.angle_gamma   90.00
#
_symmetry.space_group_name_H-M   'P 1'
#
loop_
_entity.id
_entity.type
_entity.pdbx_description
1 polymer ?
#
loop_
_entity_poly.entity_id
_entity_poly.type
_entity_poly.pdbx_seq_one_letter_code
_entity_poly.pdbx_strand_id
1 'polypeptide(L)'
;MFHILWEFQVRPEFWSIYREEYSSNGIWAQLFRQAKGYRGTTLLIDPVEPYRAVTIDRWDREEDFEEFKKLFGDEYKALDQRCEAYTVSEKLIGQFNEAT
;
A
#
# COMPACT_ATOMS: atom_id res chain seq x y z
N MET A 1 13.86 6.53 -7.90
CA MET A 1 12.55 5.96 -7.56
C MET A 1 12.56 5.56 -6.09
N PHE A 2 11.54 5.97 -5.36
CA PHE A 2 11.38 5.67 -3.94
C PHE A 2 10.31 4.58 -3.79
N HIS A 3 10.60 3.55 -3.00
CA HIS A 3 9.72 2.38 -2.82
C HIS A 3 9.34 2.23 -1.36
N ILE A 4 8.07 1.93 -1.11
CA ILE A 4 7.56 1.62 0.22
C ILE A 4 7.01 0.20 0.19
N LEU A 5 7.52 -0.67 1.05
CA LEU A 5 7.13 -2.07 1.10
C LEU A 5 6.44 -2.39 2.42
N TRP A 6 5.23 -2.95 2.30
CA TRP A 6 4.44 -3.41 3.45
C TRP A 6 4.18 -4.90 3.34
N GLU A 7 4.19 -5.59 4.46
CA GLU A 7 3.81 -7.00 4.56
C GLU A 7 2.52 -7.11 5.34
N PHE A 8 1.61 -7.97 4.87
CA PHE A 8 0.29 -8.17 5.49
C PHE A 8 0.03 -9.64 5.73
N GLN A 9 -0.55 -9.96 6.90
CA GLN A 9 -1.22 -11.22 7.12
C GLN A 9 -2.70 -10.91 7.16
N VAL A 10 -3.42 -11.37 6.15
CA VAL A 10 -4.83 -11.02 5.92
C VAL A 10 -5.74 -12.05 6.57
N ARG A 11 -6.86 -11.60 7.12
CA ARG A 11 -7.89 -12.51 7.63
C ARG A 11 -8.57 -13.21 6.46
N PRO A 12 -8.77 -14.54 6.51
CA PRO A 12 -9.34 -15.28 5.38
C PRO A 12 -10.67 -14.71 4.89
N GLU A 13 -11.56 -14.28 5.80
CA GLU A 13 -12.86 -13.73 5.45
C GLU A 13 -12.79 -12.41 4.67
N PHE A 14 -11.66 -11.71 4.75
CA PHE A 14 -11.45 -10.45 4.04
C PHE A 14 -10.50 -10.59 2.84
N TRP A 15 -10.07 -11.82 2.51
CA TRP A 15 -9.06 -12.02 1.48
C TRP A 15 -9.46 -11.44 0.11
N SER A 16 -10.72 -11.67 -0.27
CA SER A 16 -11.22 -11.23 -1.57
C SER A 16 -11.24 -9.70 -1.67
N ILE A 17 -11.81 -9.02 -0.67
CA ILE A 17 -11.87 -7.56 -0.69
C ILE A 17 -10.49 -6.92 -0.51
N TYR A 18 -9.63 -7.53 0.29
CA TYR A 18 -8.24 -7.07 0.44
C TYR A 18 -7.54 -7.07 -0.91
N ARG A 19 -7.61 -8.17 -1.66
CA ARG A 19 -6.94 -8.28 -2.95
C ARG A 19 -7.45 -7.25 -3.96
N GLU A 20 -8.73 -6.97 -3.92
CA GLU A 20 -9.33 -5.95 -4.78
C GLU A 20 -8.85 -4.55 -4.40
N GLU A 21 -8.89 -4.22 -3.11
CA GLU A 21 -8.59 -2.86 -2.63
C GLU A 21 -7.11 -2.53 -2.63
N TYR A 22 -6.23 -3.52 -2.50
CA TYR A 22 -4.78 -3.32 -2.47
C TYR A 22 -4.10 -3.61 -3.81
N SER A 23 -4.86 -3.89 -4.84
CA SER A 23 -4.32 -4.14 -6.18
C SER A 23 -3.82 -2.86 -6.84
N SER A 24 -3.16 -3.01 -8.00
CA SER A 24 -2.63 -1.88 -8.76
C SER A 24 -3.69 -0.87 -9.20
N ASN A 25 -4.96 -1.27 -9.24
CA ASN A 25 -6.09 -0.40 -9.58
C ASN A 25 -7.11 -0.30 -8.43
N GLY A 26 -6.73 -0.72 -7.23
CA GLY A 26 -7.59 -0.68 -6.07
C GLY A 26 -7.72 0.71 -5.48
N ILE A 27 -8.46 0.78 -4.36
CA ILE A 27 -8.81 2.07 -3.77
C ILE A 27 -7.59 2.84 -3.23
N TRP A 28 -6.55 2.13 -2.75
CA TRP A 28 -5.33 2.77 -2.31
C TRP A 28 -4.61 3.44 -3.48
N ALA A 29 -4.46 2.71 -4.60
CA ALA A 29 -3.85 3.26 -5.81
C ALA A 29 -4.63 4.46 -6.33
N GLN A 30 -5.96 4.40 -6.28
CA GLN A 30 -6.82 5.51 -6.71
C GLN A 30 -6.58 6.76 -5.85
N LEU A 31 -6.43 6.58 -4.54
CA LEU A 31 -6.11 7.70 -3.65
C LEU A 31 -4.73 8.28 -3.97
N PHE A 32 -3.72 7.43 -4.10
CA PHE A 32 -2.34 7.87 -4.38
C PHE A 32 -2.23 8.58 -5.73
N ARG A 33 -3.02 8.20 -6.73
CA ARG A 33 -2.97 8.80 -8.07
C ARG A 33 -3.35 10.27 -8.09
N GLN A 34 -4.03 10.76 -7.06
CA GLN A 34 -4.37 12.17 -6.94
C GLN A 34 -3.15 13.02 -6.62
N ALA A 35 -2.06 12.41 -6.21
CA ALA A 35 -0.86 13.10 -5.79
C ALA A 35 0.22 13.08 -6.87
N LYS A 36 1.05 14.11 -6.87
CA LYS A 36 2.19 14.20 -7.75
C LYS A 36 3.23 13.14 -7.38
N GLY A 37 3.82 12.53 -8.39
CA GLY A 37 4.96 11.66 -8.21
C GLY A 37 4.64 10.20 -7.93
N TYR A 38 3.37 9.85 -7.76
CA TYR A 38 2.98 8.45 -7.58
C TYR A 38 3.20 7.68 -8.89
N ARG A 39 3.82 6.49 -8.82
CA ARG A 39 4.20 5.70 -9.99
C ARG A 39 3.60 4.29 -10.01
N GLY A 40 2.76 3.97 -9.05
CA GLY A 40 2.04 2.70 -9.11
C GLY A 40 2.28 1.82 -7.89
N THR A 41 1.44 0.81 -7.79
CA THR A 41 1.48 -0.18 -6.72
C THR A 41 1.50 -1.58 -7.32
N THR A 42 2.30 -2.46 -6.76
CA THR A 42 2.29 -3.88 -7.07
C THR A 42 1.87 -4.65 -5.83
N LEU A 43 0.87 -5.51 -5.98
CA LEU A 43 0.45 -6.44 -4.94
C LEU A 43 1.07 -7.80 -5.25
N LEU A 44 1.84 -8.32 -4.31
CA LEU A 44 2.46 -9.65 -4.41
C LEU A 44 1.77 -10.59 -3.43
N ILE A 45 1.40 -11.77 -3.92
CA ILE A 45 0.75 -12.80 -3.11
C ILE A 45 1.75 -13.93 -2.86
N ASP A 46 1.90 -14.34 -1.60
CA ASP A 46 2.76 -15.45 -1.24
C ASP A 46 2.16 -16.76 -1.80
N PRO A 47 2.90 -17.52 -2.62
CA PRO A 47 2.35 -18.75 -3.20
C PRO A 47 2.32 -19.93 -2.23
N VAL A 48 2.96 -19.82 -1.07
CA VAL A 48 3.09 -20.89 -0.09
C VAL A 48 2.32 -20.57 1.19
N GLU A 49 2.62 -19.44 1.82
CA GLU A 49 1.98 -19.01 3.06
C GLU A 49 0.59 -18.45 2.77
N PRO A 50 -0.50 -19.07 3.27
CA PRO A 50 -1.85 -18.60 2.98
C PRO A 50 -2.10 -17.19 3.51
N TYR A 51 -2.82 -16.39 2.72
CA TYR A 51 -3.29 -15.05 3.10
C TYR A 51 -2.17 -14.08 3.46
N ARG A 52 -0.96 -14.33 2.98
CA ARG A 52 0.17 -13.43 3.15
C ARG A 52 0.41 -12.65 1.85
N ALA A 53 0.62 -11.35 1.99
CA ALA A 53 0.81 -10.47 0.84
C ALA A 53 1.81 -9.37 1.14
N VAL A 54 2.39 -8.83 0.09
CA VAL A 54 3.30 -7.67 0.16
C VAL A 54 2.85 -6.66 -0.87
N THR A 55 2.83 -5.38 -0.49
CA THR A 55 2.62 -4.29 -1.44
C THR A 55 3.90 -3.51 -1.63
N ILE A 56 4.10 -3.06 -2.86
CA ILE A 56 5.20 -2.15 -3.21
C ILE A 56 4.56 -0.91 -3.81
N ASP A 57 4.67 0.23 -3.13
CA ASP A 57 4.23 1.52 -3.64
C ASP A 57 5.45 2.27 -4.15
N ARG A 58 5.35 2.82 -5.35
CA ARG A 58 6.45 3.53 -6.00
C ARG A 58 6.12 5.00 -6.19
N TRP A 59 7.08 5.83 -5.82
CA TRP A 59 7.01 7.29 -5.93
C TRP A 59 8.28 7.80 -6.62
N ASP A 60 8.19 8.93 -7.30
CA ASP A 60 9.40 9.54 -7.90
C ASP A 60 10.44 9.84 -6.81
N ARG A 61 9.98 10.43 -5.70
CA ARG A 61 10.85 10.82 -4.59
C ARG A 61 10.12 10.66 -3.27
N GLU A 62 10.86 10.53 -2.19
CA GLU A 62 10.32 10.49 -0.84
C GLU A 62 9.49 11.75 -0.54
N GLU A 63 9.94 12.91 -1.00
CA GLU A 63 9.26 14.19 -0.78
C GLU A 63 7.85 14.19 -1.38
N ASP A 64 7.63 13.49 -2.49
CA ASP A 64 6.31 13.40 -3.10
C ASP A 64 5.34 12.61 -2.19
N PHE A 65 5.81 11.56 -1.55
CA PHE A 65 5.01 10.81 -0.58
C PHE A 65 4.73 11.66 0.67
N GLU A 66 5.71 12.39 1.16
CA GLU A 66 5.51 13.28 2.30
C GLU A 66 4.49 14.37 1.99
N GLU A 67 4.55 14.94 0.79
CA GLU A 67 3.57 15.93 0.33
C GLU A 67 2.18 15.33 0.22
N PHE A 68 2.08 14.08 -0.28
CA PHE A 68 0.81 13.36 -0.33
C PHE A 68 0.20 13.27 1.07
N LYS A 69 0.97 12.90 2.08
CA LYS A 69 0.47 12.76 3.44
C LYS A 69 -0.02 14.11 4.01
N LYS A 70 0.58 15.21 3.60
CA LYS A 70 0.12 16.54 4.01
C LYS A 70 -1.19 16.92 3.35
N LEU A 71 -1.31 16.67 2.04
CA LEU A 71 -2.48 17.09 1.26
C LEU A 71 -3.68 16.17 1.44
N PHE A 72 -3.45 14.87 1.59
CA PHE A 72 -4.48 13.85 1.64
C PHE A 72 -4.49 13.07 2.96
N GLY A 73 -3.97 13.68 4.02
CA GLY A 73 -3.81 12.99 5.31
C GLY A 73 -5.12 12.50 5.91
N ASP A 74 -6.20 13.26 5.77
CA ASP A 74 -7.51 12.88 6.31
C ASP A 74 -8.06 11.67 5.56
N GLU A 75 -7.99 11.69 4.22
CA GLU A 75 -8.44 10.58 3.38
C GLU A 75 -7.60 9.33 3.61
N TYR A 76 -6.29 9.50 3.74
CA TYR A 76 -5.36 8.41 4.05
C TYR A 76 -5.72 7.74 5.37
N LYS A 77 -5.92 8.55 6.42
CA LYS A 77 -6.25 8.05 7.76
C LYS A 77 -7.59 7.33 7.78
N ALA A 78 -8.60 7.89 7.11
CA ALA A 78 -9.93 7.28 7.04
C ALA A 78 -9.88 5.92 6.35
N LEU A 79 -9.14 5.82 5.24
CA LEU A 79 -8.99 4.55 4.51
C LEU A 79 -8.22 3.53 5.35
N ASP A 80 -7.15 3.96 6.01
CA ASP A 80 -6.36 3.09 6.88
C ASP A 80 -7.21 2.51 8.01
N GLN A 81 -8.01 3.33 8.66
CA GLN A 81 -8.92 2.89 9.73
C GLN A 81 -9.92 1.85 9.21
N ARG A 82 -10.48 2.08 8.03
CA ARG A 82 -11.44 1.13 7.44
C ARG A 82 -10.76 -0.21 7.16
N CYS A 83 -9.53 -0.19 6.65
CA CYS A 83 -8.82 -1.40 6.25
C CYS A 83 -8.19 -2.17 7.40
N GLU A 84 -8.11 -1.58 8.59
CA GLU A 84 -7.58 -2.28 9.78
C GLU A 84 -8.26 -3.62 10.05
N ALA A 85 -9.54 -3.70 9.76
CA ALA A 85 -10.31 -4.93 9.99
C ALA A 85 -9.85 -6.09 9.12
N TYR A 86 -9.20 -5.82 7.98
CA TYR A 86 -8.85 -6.86 7.01
C TYR A 86 -7.68 -7.71 7.42
N THR A 87 -6.81 -7.23 8.31
CA THR A 87 -5.54 -7.87 8.58
C THR A 87 -5.37 -8.29 10.04
N VAL A 88 -4.69 -9.41 10.24
CA VAL A 88 -4.21 -9.85 11.54
C VAL A 88 -3.00 -9.01 11.94
N SER A 89 -2.13 -8.74 10.97
CA SER A 89 -0.94 -7.92 11.18
C SER A 89 -0.56 -7.20 9.89
N GLU A 90 0.04 -6.04 10.04
CA GLU A 90 0.70 -5.33 8.95
C GLU A 90 2.04 -4.81 9.47
N LYS A 91 3.05 -4.88 8.62
CA LYS A 91 4.41 -4.53 9.00
C LYS A 91 5.07 -3.76 7.86
N LEU A 92 5.62 -2.61 8.19
CA LEU A 92 6.47 -1.88 7.26
C LEU A 92 7.78 -2.66 7.12
N ILE A 93 8.02 -3.23 5.94
CA ILE A 93 9.29 -3.88 5.64
C ILE A 93 10.37 -2.82 5.55
N GLY A 94 10.09 -1.72 4.85
CA GLY A 94 11.02 -0.62 4.75
C GLY A 94 10.67 0.36 3.65
N GLN A 95 11.47 1.41 3.59
CA GLN A 95 11.40 2.44 2.56
C GLN A 95 12.78 2.52 1.92
N PHE A 96 12.83 2.47 0.61
CA PHE A 96 14.09 2.29 -0.11
C PHE A 96 14.18 3.21 -1.31
N ASN A 97 15.37 3.76 -1.55
CA ASN A 97 15.68 4.41 -2.80
C ASN A 97 16.41 3.43 -3.71
N GLU A 98 16.13 3.49 -5.01
CA GLU A 98 16.89 2.70 -5.96
C GLU A 98 18.35 3.12 -5.96
N ALA A 99 19.25 2.13 -6.01
CA ALA A 99 20.66 2.39 -6.19
C ALA A 99 20.91 2.83 -7.65
N THR A 100 21.82 3.76 -7.84
CA THR A 100 22.19 4.24 -9.17
C THR A 100 23.42 3.52 -9.69
#